data_c0c7b332d437b210096ed2467c493196
#
_entry.id   c0c7b332d437b210096ed2467c493196
#
_cell.length_a   1.000
_cell.length_b   1.000
_cell.length_c   1.000
_cell.angle_alpha   90.00
_cell.angle_beta   90.00
_cell.angle_gamma   90.00
#
_symmetry.space_group_name_H-M   'P 1'
#
loop_
_entity.id
_entity.type
_entity.pdbx_description
1 polymer ?
#
loop_
_entity_poly.entity_id
_entity_poly.type
_entity_poly.pdbx_seq_one_letter_code
_entity_poly.pdbx_strand_id
1 'polypeptide(L)'
;MVFKGTAGRYVHRINLDAECLGAEVNAHTDKDHTAYYMRGRGEHAADFVHMLADIVQHATFPEAELAREREVLLQEAIEVADDPMDTAYQLFDHACWGLHPAAQAVIGPRGNIERLQRADLVRWVARHHCGGNVVVVAAGPIDPDHIAREVEVAFGTLPHGQGEDVTPPVYAGGVRSRRLPGSSQTHLVLGFPIAGRSDDDPASELAAAVFGEGMSSPLLSELRERRGLVYHASCTADRYDLCGQFVIEASVAPDKLDECLRELMKLLARQARATEAMDLQRARNQLAVRLLRDRDRPAQRMEQAALDLFALGRVRPRDEQLARLDAVSAAGVSAVFQRMLAAGAALALAGHVGSGAAERARALVRPAA
;
A
#
# COMPACT_ATOMS: atom_id res chain seq x y z
N MET A 1 9.69 17.27 1.48
CA MET A 1 10.73 18.29 1.12
C MET A 1 10.38 19.12 -0.11
N VAL A 2 9.72 18.60 -1.16
CA VAL A 2 9.40 19.37 -2.39
C VAL A 2 8.54 20.61 -2.12
N PHE A 3 7.66 20.57 -1.13
CA PHE A 3 6.82 21.71 -0.69
C PHE A 3 7.56 22.77 0.14
N LYS A 4 8.87 22.57 0.41
CA LYS A 4 9.63 23.50 1.26
C LYS A 4 10.33 24.62 0.49
N GLY A 5 10.11 24.70 -0.82
CA GLY A 5 10.54 25.79 -1.69
C GLY A 5 10.86 25.32 -3.09
N THR A 6 10.53 26.17 -4.05
CA THR A 6 10.91 26.05 -5.47
C THR A 6 11.81 27.22 -5.85
N ALA A 7 12.27 27.26 -7.10
CA ALA A 7 13.03 28.39 -7.61
C ALA A 7 12.26 29.73 -7.54
N GLY A 8 10.93 29.66 -7.65
CA GLY A 8 10.06 30.84 -7.67
C GLY A 8 9.24 31.08 -6.39
N ARG A 9 9.17 30.12 -5.48
CA ARG A 9 8.30 30.18 -4.31
C ARG A 9 9.00 29.65 -3.05
N TYR A 10 8.85 30.35 -1.93
CA TYR A 10 9.21 29.80 -0.61
C TYR A 10 8.00 29.10 0.03
N VAL A 11 8.20 28.37 1.12
CA VAL A 11 7.18 27.51 1.78
C VAL A 11 5.83 28.19 1.96
N HIS A 12 5.81 29.36 2.62
CA HIS A 12 4.56 30.10 2.86
C HIS A 12 3.88 30.50 1.54
N ARG A 13 4.65 30.82 0.49
CA ARG A 13 4.08 31.22 -0.81
C ARG A 13 3.43 30.04 -1.52
N ILE A 14 3.99 28.83 -1.41
CA ILE A 14 3.38 27.61 -1.95
C ILE A 14 2.01 27.37 -1.30
N ASN A 15 1.94 27.45 0.03
CA ASN A 15 0.70 27.25 0.77
C ASN A 15 -0.33 28.34 0.44
N LEU A 16 0.09 29.60 0.44
CA LEU A 16 -0.78 30.74 0.15
C LEU A 16 -1.38 30.66 -1.27
N ASP A 17 -0.55 30.31 -2.27
CA ASP A 17 -1.03 30.18 -3.65
C ASP A 17 -2.07 29.06 -3.77
N ALA A 18 -1.87 27.91 -3.10
CA ALA A 18 -2.84 26.82 -3.06
C ALA A 18 -4.14 27.25 -2.34
N GLU A 19 -4.02 27.90 -1.18
CA GLU A 19 -5.17 28.39 -0.39
C GLU A 19 -5.97 29.45 -1.13
N CYS A 20 -5.32 30.35 -1.88
CA CYS A 20 -5.99 31.34 -2.73
C CYS A 20 -6.82 30.71 -3.86
N LEU A 21 -6.42 29.53 -4.35
CA LEU A 21 -7.18 28.72 -5.30
C LEU A 21 -8.26 27.87 -4.61
N GLY A 22 -8.37 27.94 -3.27
CA GLY A 22 -9.23 27.05 -2.48
C GLY A 22 -8.83 25.58 -2.62
N ALA A 23 -7.54 25.31 -2.81
CA ALA A 23 -7.02 23.99 -3.09
C ALA A 23 -6.24 23.40 -1.89
N GLU A 24 -6.39 22.10 -1.71
CA GLU A 24 -5.48 21.26 -0.92
C GLU A 24 -4.31 20.84 -1.80
N VAL A 25 -3.08 21.02 -1.33
CA VAL A 25 -1.87 20.49 -1.95
C VAL A 25 -1.18 19.53 -0.98
N ASN A 26 -0.89 18.31 -1.42
CA ASN A 26 -0.25 17.30 -0.56
C ASN A 26 0.49 16.24 -1.41
N ALA A 27 1.15 15.31 -0.73
CA ALA A 27 1.79 14.15 -1.35
C ALA A 27 1.69 12.94 -0.42
N HIS A 28 1.76 11.75 -1.00
CA HIS A 28 2.02 10.52 -0.25
C HIS A 28 3.07 9.68 -0.97
N THR A 29 3.73 8.82 -0.21
CA THR A 29 4.69 7.86 -0.73
C THR A 29 4.28 6.47 -0.30
N ASP A 30 4.27 5.55 -1.24
CA ASP A 30 4.12 4.12 -1.01
C ASP A 30 5.45 3.40 -1.36
N LYS A 31 5.47 2.08 -1.34
CA LYS A 31 6.68 1.28 -1.58
C LYS A 31 7.21 1.40 -3.01
N ASP A 32 6.35 1.61 -3.98
CA ASP A 32 6.68 1.63 -5.41
C ASP A 32 6.40 2.96 -6.10
N HIS A 33 5.71 3.90 -5.47
CA HIS A 33 5.42 5.20 -6.07
C HIS A 33 5.35 6.35 -5.06
N THR A 34 5.43 7.57 -5.58
CA THR A 34 5.12 8.81 -4.86
C THR A 34 4.12 9.60 -5.68
N ALA A 35 3.04 10.04 -5.05
CA ALA A 35 2.04 10.90 -5.67
C ALA A 35 2.08 12.31 -5.09
N TYR A 36 2.13 13.31 -5.95
CA TYR A 36 1.93 14.73 -5.63
C TYR A 36 0.58 15.14 -6.17
N TYR A 37 -0.29 15.71 -5.37
CA TYR A 37 -1.64 16.00 -5.82
C TYR A 37 -2.17 17.34 -5.32
N MET A 38 -3.10 17.88 -6.09
CA MET A 38 -3.92 19.02 -5.69
C MET A 38 -5.40 18.67 -5.87
N ARG A 39 -6.22 19.15 -4.96
CA ARG A 39 -7.68 19.00 -4.97
C ARG A 39 -8.32 20.36 -4.79
N GLY A 40 -9.30 20.67 -5.60
CA GLY A 40 -10.01 21.95 -5.55
C GLY A 40 -11.05 22.08 -6.64
N ARG A 41 -11.42 23.29 -6.99
CA ARG A 41 -12.43 23.58 -8.01
C ARG A 41 -11.88 23.35 -9.41
N GLY A 42 -12.68 22.74 -10.29
CA GLY A 42 -12.28 22.38 -11.66
C GLY A 42 -11.87 23.56 -12.53
N GLU A 43 -12.38 24.77 -12.27
CA GLU A 43 -11.98 26.00 -12.97
C GLU A 43 -10.50 26.38 -12.79
N HIS A 44 -9.85 25.90 -11.72
CA HIS A 44 -8.43 26.09 -11.42
C HIS A 44 -7.54 24.91 -11.81
N ALA A 45 -8.06 23.94 -12.57
CA ALA A 45 -7.30 22.71 -12.90
C ALA A 45 -5.98 23.01 -13.64
N ALA A 46 -5.95 24.01 -14.52
CA ALA A 46 -4.73 24.47 -15.18
C ALA A 46 -3.71 25.04 -14.19
N ASP A 47 -4.16 25.85 -13.23
CA ASP A 47 -3.30 26.40 -12.16
C ASP A 47 -2.69 25.28 -11.32
N PHE A 48 -3.47 24.21 -11.03
CA PHE A 48 -2.97 23.02 -10.32
C PHE A 48 -1.87 22.29 -11.09
N VAL A 49 -2.03 22.14 -12.41
CA VAL A 49 -1.02 21.54 -13.29
C VAL A 49 0.29 22.34 -13.21
N HIS A 50 0.22 23.65 -13.37
CA HIS A 50 1.41 24.52 -13.33
C HIS A 50 2.07 24.54 -11.94
N MET A 51 1.28 24.53 -10.88
CA MET A 51 1.80 24.53 -9.51
C MET A 51 2.48 23.20 -9.17
N LEU A 52 1.89 22.05 -9.57
CA LEU A 52 2.50 20.74 -9.40
C LEU A 52 3.78 20.61 -10.23
N ALA A 53 3.77 21.11 -11.46
CA ALA A 53 4.96 21.14 -12.32
C ALA A 53 6.12 21.90 -11.69
N ASP A 54 5.86 23.09 -11.10
CA ASP A 54 6.88 23.85 -10.38
C ASP A 54 7.42 23.09 -9.16
N ILE A 55 6.54 22.50 -8.35
CA ILE A 55 6.90 21.73 -7.16
C ILE A 55 7.75 20.50 -7.51
N VAL A 56 7.37 19.76 -8.56
CA VAL A 56 8.03 18.51 -8.95
C VAL A 56 9.36 18.76 -9.66
N GLN A 57 9.46 19.83 -10.49
CA GLN A 57 10.63 20.06 -11.33
C GLN A 57 11.63 21.05 -10.72
N HIS A 58 11.18 22.01 -9.91
CA HIS A 58 12.00 23.13 -9.49
C HIS A 58 12.22 23.21 -7.97
N ALA A 59 12.02 22.10 -7.25
CA ALA A 59 12.27 22.04 -5.81
C ALA A 59 13.74 22.37 -5.48
N THR A 60 13.96 23.26 -4.52
CA THR A 60 15.31 23.76 -4.16
C THR A 60 15.91 23.09 -2.93
N PHE A 61 15.11 22.43 -2.12
CA PHE A 61 15.53 21.76 -0.88
C PHE A 61 16.40 22.64 0.03
N PRO A 62 15.86 23.77 0.56
CA PRO A 62 16.65 24.67 1.39
C PRO A 62 17.22 23.96 2.63
N GLU A 63 18.51 24.17 2.94
CA GLU A 63 19.21 23.51 4.05
C GLU A 63 18.52 23.71 5.41
N ALA A 64 18.02 24.93 5.67
CA ALA A 64 17.31 25.22 6.90
C ALA A 64 16.00 24.42 7.02
N GLU A 65 15.28 24.23 5.92
CA GLU A 65 14.06 23.42 5.89
C GLU A 65 14.38 21.92 5.99
N LEU A 66 15.48 21.46 5.39
CA LEU A 66 15.94 20.08 5.51
C LEU A 66 16.28 19.74 6.97
N ALA A 67 16.92 20.65 7.68
CA ALA A 67 17.21 20.45 9.10
C ALA A 67 15.92 20.31 9.94
N ARG A 68 14.93 21.19 9.71
CA ARG A 68 13.63 21.12 10.42
C ARG A 68 12.86 19.83 10.08
N GLU A 69 12.81 19.48 8.80
CA GLU A 69 12.09 18.29 8.34
C GLU A 69 12.73 17.00 8.85
N ARG A 70 14.07 16.98 8.99
CA ARG A 70 14.78 15.85 9.60
C ARG A 70 14.30 15.59 11.03
N GLU A 71 14.16 16.64 11.85
CA GLU A 71 13.64 16.49 13.22
C GLU A 71 12.20 15.94 13.24
N VAL A 72 11.35 16.40 12.32
CA VAL A 72 9.97 15.88 12.17
C VAL A 72 9.99 14.40 11.80
N LEU A 73 10.78 14.01 10.80
CA LEU A 73 10.89 12.62 10.37
C LEU A 73 11.51 11.70 11.44
N LEU A 74 12.45 12.22 12.24
CA LEU A 74 13.00 11.45 13.35
C LEU A 74 11.96 11.22 14.46
N GLN A 75 11.10 12.21 14.71
CA GLN A 75 9.98 12.05 15.65
C GLN A 75 8.95 11.04 15.11
N GLU A 76 8.57 11.14 13.84
CA GLU A 76 7.69 10.17 13.17
C GLU A 76 8.26 8.75 13.22
N ALA A 77 9.57 8.60 13.00
CA ALA A 77 10.23 7.30 13.10
C ALA A 77 10.19 6.69 14.52
N ILE A 78 10.17 7.53 15.56
CA ILE A 78 9.97 7.09 16.95
C ILE A 78 8.53 6.63 17.14
N GLU A 79 7.54 7.40 16.70
CA GLU A 79 6.12 7.05 16.81
C GLU A 79 5.82 5.70 16.12
N VAL A 80 6.31 5.50 14.90
CA VAL A 80 6.20 4.23 14.17
C VAL A 80 6.89 3.07 14.90
N ALA A 81 8.05 3.31 15.54
CA ALA A 81 8.76 2.28 16.31
C ALA A 81 8.08 1.91 17.63
N ASP A 82 7.28 2.81 18.19
CA ASP A 82 6.53 2.62 19.43
C ASP A 82 5.17 1.94 19.17
N ASP A 83 4.65 1.97 17.93
CA ASP A 83 3.42 1.28 17.57
C ASP A 83 3.69 -0.23 17.33
N PRO A 84 3.00 -1.13 18.08
CA PRO A 84 3.21 -2.56 17.92
C PRO A 84 2.71 -3.11 16.58
N MET A 85 1.67 -2.52 15.97
CA MET A 85 1.16 -2.98 14.69
C MET A 85 2.10 -2.56 13.55
N ASP A 86 2.60 -1.34 13.56
CA ASP A 86 3.62 -0.86 12.61
C ASP A 86 4.90 -1.71 12.71
N THR A 87 5.33 -2.04 13.93
CA THR A 87 6.44 -2.98 14.15
C THR A 87 6.12 -4.36 13.56
N ALA A 88 4.89 -4.88 13.71
CA ALA A 88 4.50 -6.15 13.13
C ALA A 88 4.54 -6.11 11.59
N TYR A 89 4.05 -5.03 10.95
CA TYR A 89 4.13 -4.86 9.49
C TYR A 89 5.57 -4.80 8.99
N GLN A 90 6.47 -4.05 9.63
CA GLN A 90 7.89 -4.01 9.24
C GLN A 90 8.55 -5.40 9.32
N LEU A 91 8.29 -6.15 10.40
CA LEU A 91 8.78 -7.52 10.55
C LEU A 91 8.18 -8.46 9.50
N PHE A 92 6.93 -8.27 9.14
CA PHE A 92 6.22 -9.03 8.12
C PHE A 92 6.81 -8.80 6.74
N ASP A 93 7.04 -7.56 6.35
CA ASP A 93 7.69 -7.23 5.09
C ASP A 93 9.08 -7.87 4.97
N HIS A 94 9.86 -7.83 6.05
CA HIS A 94 11.14 -8.53 6.11
C HIS A 94 11.01 -10.05 6.11
N ALA A 95 9.91 -10.61 6.61
CA ALA A 95 9.64 -12.03 6.50
C ALA A 95 9.25 -12.42 5.07
N CYS A 96 8.50 -11.55 4.36
CA CYS A 96 8.12 -11.76 2.96
C CYS A 96 9.30 -11.63 2.00
N TRP A 97 10.06 -10.53 2.10
CA TRP A 97 10.98 -10.09 1.04
C TRP A 97 12.45 -10.04 1.46
N GLY A 98 12.78 -10.47 2.68
CA GLY A 98 14.16 -10.56 3.16
C GLY A 98 14.88 -9.20 3.18
N LEU A 99 15.91 -9.05 2.35
CA LEU A 99 16.72 -7.83 2.23
C LEU A 99 16.36 -6.98 0.99
N HIS A 100 15.39 -7.42 0.20
CA HIS A 100 14.95 -6.67 -0.97
C HIS A 100 14.38 -5.28 -0.57
N PRO A 101 14.53 -4.22 -1.40
CA PRO A 101 13.94 -2.90 -1.12
C PRO A 101 12.45 -2.93 -0.76
N ALA A 102 11.64 -3.82 -1.34
CA ALA A 102 10.22 -4.00 -0.98
C ALA A 102 9.99 -4.35 0.50
N ALA A 103 11.00 -4.85 1.21
CA ALA A 103 10.93 -5.11 2.65
C ALA A 103 11.14 -3.85 3.51
N GLN A 104 11.61 -2.76 2.93
CA GLN A 104 11.90 -1.54 3.69
C GLN A 104 10.62 -0.79 4.04
N ALA A 105 10.58 -0.21 5.24
CA ALA A 105 9.55 0.74 5.60
C ALA A 105 9.68 2.02 4.76
N VAL A 106 8.55 2.64 4.40
CA VAL A 106 8.53 3.88 3.59
C VAL A 106 9.31 5.00 4.25
N ILE A 107 9.21 5.14 5.57
CA ILE A 107 9.97 6.17 6.30
C ILE A 107 11.48 5.92 6.28
N GLY A 108 11.90 4.70 6.02
CA GLY A 108 13.30 4.30 5.99
C GLY A 108 13.96 4.15 7.38
N PRO A 109 15.19 3.61 7.41
CA PRO A 109 15.95 3.49 8.66
C PRO A 109 16.35 4.85 9.21
N ARG A 110 16.25 5.02 10.53
CA ARG A 110 16.63 6.25 11.25
C ARG A 110 18.01 6.77 10.83
N GLY A 111 19.02 5.90 10.75
CA GLY A 111 20.38 6.30 10.33
C GLY A 111 20.47 6.85 8.90
N ASN A 112 19.51 6.54 8.02
CA ASN A 112 19.42 7.16 6.71
C ASN A 112 18.89 8.60 6.83
N ILE A 113 17.83 8.81 7.62
CA ILE A 113 17.24 10.14 7.87
C ILE A 113 18.31 11.08 8.46
N GLU A 114 19.09 10.61 9.44
CA GLU A 114 20.14 11.39 10.10
C GLU A 114 21.24 11.84 9.13
N ARG A 115 21.64 11.02 8.17
CA ARG A 115 22.78 11.30 7.27
C ARG A 115 22.42 11.94 5.93
N LEU A 116 21.13 11.88 5.50
CA LEU A 116 20.69 12.49 4.24
C LEU A 116 21.04 13.97 4.16
N GLN A 117 21.63 14.35 3.04
CA GLN A 117 22.00 15.73 2.75
C GLN A 117 21.22 16.27 1.54
N ARG A 118 21.22 17.59 1.39
CA ARG A 118 20.57 18.25 0.25
C ARG A 118 21.02 17.66 -1.10
N ALA A 119 22.30 17.38 -1.24
CA ALA A 119 22.84 16.79 -2.47
C ALA A 119 22.25 15.42 -2.82
N ASP A 120 21.84 14.63 -1.80
CA ASP A 120 21.20 13.34 -2.01
C ASP A 120 19.79 13.52 -2.61
N LEU A 121 19.03 14.49 -2.09
CA LEU A 121 17.69 14.83 -2.60
C LEU A 121 17.75 15.35 -4.03
N VAL A 122 18.71 16.24 -4.32
CA VAL A 122 18.90 16.76 -5.68
C VAL A 122 19.24 15.63 -6.67
N ARG A 123 20.17 14.73 -6.30
CA ARG A 123 20.51 13.56 -7.14
C ARG A 123 19.31 12.62 -7.34
N TRP A 124 18.54 12.39 -6.30
CA TRP A 124 17.34 11.56 -6.38
C TRP A 124 16.33 12.13 -7.38
N VAL A 125 15.98 13.40 -7.23
CA VAL A 125 15.03 14.07 -8.13
C VAL A 125 15.55 14.08 -9.56
N ALA A 126 16.81 14.45 -9.77
CA ALA A 126 17.42 14.47 -11.12
C ALA A 126 17.42 13.09 -11.80
N ARG A 127 17.46 12.00 -11.02
CA ARG A 127 17.45 10.63 -11.55
C ARG A 127 16.02 10.12 -11.80
N HIS A 128 15.08 10.43 -10.93
CA HIS A 128 13.76 9.80 -10.93
C HIS A 128 12.63 10.66 -11.50
N HIS A 129 12.76 12.01 -11.47
CA HIS A 129 11.78 12.90 -12.08
C HIS A 129 12.11 13.13 -13.55
N CYS A 130 11.82 12.15 -14.39
CA CYS A 130 12.03 12.18 -15.83
C CYS A 130 10.75 11.70 -16.56
N GLY A 131 10.64 12.03 -17.84
CA GLY A 131 9.40 11.84 -18.62
C GLY A 131 8.89 10.40 -18.66
N GLY A 132 9.79 9.40 -18.69
CA GLY A 132 9.40 7.99 -18.67
C GLY A 132 9.06 7.43 -17.28
N ASN A 133 9.18 8.24 -16.21
CA ASN A 133 8.90 7.84 -14.84
C ASN A 133 7.83 8.73 -14.15
N VAL A 134 7.20 9.62 -14.90
CA VAL A 134 6.16 10.53 -14.39
C VAL A 134 4.87 10.33 -15.17
N VAL A 135 3.78 10.12 -14.46
CA VAL A 135 2.43 10.05 -14.99
C VAL A 135 1.62 11.20 -14.41
N VAL A 136 0.97 11.97 -15.26
CA VAL A 136 0.05 13.05 -14.85
C VAL A 136 -1.39 12.59 -15.09
N VAL A 137 -2.22 12.66 -14.05
CA VAL A 137 -3.62 12.28 -14.11
C VAL A 137 -4.48 13.40 -13.57
N ALA A 138 -5.55 13.72 -14.29
CA ALA A 138 -6.55 14.68 -13.86
C ALA A 138 -7.96 14.06 -13.90
N ALA A 139 -8.79 14.36 -12.91
CA ALA A 139 -10.18 13.92 -12.86
C ALA A 139 -11.08 14.99 -12.26
N GLY A 140 -12.22 15.22 -12.88
CA GLY A 140 -13.20 16.22 -12.43
C GLY A 140 -14.03 16.77 -13.57
N PRO A 141 -14.77 17.86 -13.34
CA PRO A 141 -15.47 18.61 -14.37
C PRO A 141 -14.50 19.54 -15.12
N ILE A 142 -13.67 18.95 -15.97
CA ILE A 142 -12.58 19.61 -16.72
C ILE A 142 -12.71 19.29 -18.22
N ASP A 143 -12.14 20.16 -19.07
CA ASP A 143 -11.92 19.87 -20.49
C ASP A 143 -10.60 19.07 -20.63
N PRO A 144 -10.67 17.79 -21.05
CA PRO A 144 -9.49 16.95 -21.15
C PRO A 144 -8.44 17.47 -22.13
N ASP A 145 -8.88 18.03 -23.28
CA ASP A 145 -7.97 18.53 -24.32
C ASP A 145 -7.25 19.80 -23.86
N HIS A 146 -7.94 20.64 -23.11
CA HIS A 146 -7.32 21.84 -22.51
C HIS A 146 -6.27 21.42 -21.48
N ILE A 147 -6.63 20.54 -20.54
CA ILE A 147 -5.70 20.09 -19.50
C ILE A 147 -4.50 19.34 -20.10
N ALA A 148 -4.71 18.52 -21.14
CA ALA A 148 -3.60 17.85 -21.82
C ALA A 148 -2.57 18.86 -22.39
N ARG A 149 -3.05 19.93 -23.02
CA ARG A 149 -2.16 21.01 -23.51
C ARG A 149 -1.41 21.71 -22.37
N GLU A 150 -2.09 22.01 -21.26
CA GLU A 150 -1.45 22.63 -20.09
C GLU A 150 -0.39 21.72 -19.47
N VAL A 151 -0.65 20.41 -19.41
CA VAL A 151 0.32 19.39 -18.96
C VAL A 151 1.54 19.36 -19.90
N GLU A 152 1.33 19.37 -21.21
CA GLU A 152 2.42 19.38 -22.19
C GLU A 152 3.30 20.64 -22.08
N VAL A 153 2.68 21.79 -21.86
CA VAL A 153 3.41 23.05 -21.60
C VAL A 153 4.18 23.00 -20.29
N ALA A 154 3.55 22.53 -19.20
CA ALA A 154 4.12 22.60 -17.86
C ALA A 154 5.16 21.51 -17.59
N PHE A 155 5.00 20.30 -18.12
CA PHE A 155 5.88 19.15 -17.91
C PHE A 155 6.74 18.80 -19.13
N GLY A 156 6.55 19.44 -20.28
CA GLY A 156 7.31 19.17 -21.50
C GLY A 156 8.83 19.41 -21.41
N THR A 157 9.28 20.08 -20.35
CA THR A 157 10.70 20.31 -20.05
C THR A 157 11.33 19.24 -19.16
N LEU A 158 10.56 18.25 -18.70
CA LEU A 158 11.12 17.14 -17.95
C LEU A 158 12.22 16.44 -18.75
N PRO A 159 13.36 16.11 -18.11
CA PRO A 159 14.43 15.38 -18.77
C PRO A 159 13.93 14.07 -19.40
N HIS A 160 14.43 13.75 -20.58
CA HIS A 160 14.23 12.41 -21.13
C HIS A 160 14.91 11.37 -20.22
N GLY A 161 14.23 10.28 -19.96
CA GLY A 161 14.73 9.19 -19.13
C GLY A 161 13.65 8.12 -18.96
N GLN A 162 14.05 7.01 -18.41
CA GLN A 162 13.17 5.91 -18.04
C GLN A 162 13.26 5.66 -16.54
N GLY A 163 12.23 5.04 -15.95
CA GLY A 163 12.29 4.51 -14.61
C GLY A 163 13.42 3.48 -14.46
N GLU A 164 13.80 3.19 -13.24
CA GLU A 164 14.76 2.13 -12.96
C GLU A 164 14.15 0.76 -13.25
N ASP A 165 14.97 -0.12 -13.81
CA ASP A 165 14.60 -1.54 -13.93
C ASP A 165 14.80 -2.21 -12.56
N VAL A 166 13.68 -2.49 -11.88
CA VAL A 166 13.67 -3.09 -10.55
C VAL A 166 13.44 -4.59 -10.67
N THR A 167 14.39 -5.38 -10.13
CA THR A 167 14.23 -6.83 -10.09
C THR A 167 13.06 -7.21 -9.15
N PRO A 168 12.12 -8.08 -9.55
CA PRO A 168 11.07 -8.53 -8.67
C PRO A 168 11.61 -9.22 -7.41
N PRO A 169 11.01 -8.99 -6.23
CA PRO A 169 11.44 -9.65 -5.01
C PRO A 169 11.13 -11.15 -5.04
N VAL A 170 12.02 -11.93 -4.45
CA VAL A 170 11.79 -13.37 -4.23
C VAL A 170 11.17 -13.54 -2.84
N TYR A 171 10.04 -14.23 -2.78
CA TYR A 171 9.37 -14.50 -1.53
C TYR A 171 10.19 -15.47 -0.67
N ALA A 172 10.42 -15.10 0.59
CA ALA A 172 11.21 -15.88 1.54
C ALA A 172 10.34 -16.68 2.54
N GLY A 173 9.28 -16.07 3.05
CA GLY A 173 8.45 -16.65 4.12
C GLY A 173 9.16 -16.70 5.47
N GLY A 174 8.48 -17.29 6.46
CA GLY A 174 9.05 -17.52 7.78
C GLY A 174 8.43 -16.68 8.89
N VAL A 175 8.99 -16.79 10.10
CA VAL A 175 8.44 -16.16 11.31
C VAL A 175 9.44 -15.18 11.91
N ARG A 176 9.00 -13.95 12.15
CA ARG A 176 9.75 -12.92 12.87
C ARG A 176 8.96 -12.42 14.07
N SER A 177 9.65 -12.01 15.12
CA SER A 177 8.97 -11.49 16.30
C SER A 177 9.79 -10.44 17.03
N ARG A 178 9.10 -9.50 17.67
CA ARG A 178 9.70 -8.47 18.53
C ARG A 178 8.80 -8.23 19.75
N ARG A 179 9.37 -8.39 20.93
CA ARG A 179 8.71 -7.99 22.18
C ARG A 179 8.85 -6.50 22.40
N LEU A 180 7.72 -5.83 22.66
CA LEU A 180 7.68 -4.42 23.02
C LEU A 180 7.21 -4.31 24.49
N PRO A 181 8.00 -3.69 25.37
CA PRO A 181 7.62 -3.50 26.76
C PRO A 181 6.35 -2.66 26.90
N GLY A 182 5.49 -3.00 27.84
CA GLY A 182 4.24 -2.25 28.10
C GLY A 182 3.05 -2.65 27.24
N SER A 183 3.24 -3.44 26.18
CA SER A 183 2.12 -3.94 25.36
C SER A 183 1.31 -4.98 26.12
N SER A 184 -0.01 -4.86 26.09
CA SER A 184 -0.97 -5.81 26.69
C SER A 184 -1.39 -6.92 25.74
N GLN A 185 -1.26 -6.71 24.42
CA GLN A 185 -1.69 -7.65 23.36
C GLN A 185 -0.51 -8.09 22.50
N THR A 186 -0.72 -9.22 21.82
CA THR A 186 0.14 -9.64 20.71
C THR A 186 -0.53 -9.21 19.42
N HIS A 187 0.18 -8.40 18.64
CA HIS A 187 -0.20 -8.00 17.29
C HIS A 187 0.42 -8.97 16.31
N LEU A 188 -0.37 -9.51 15.42
CA LEU A 188 0.07 -10.45 14.40
C LEU A 188 -0.25 -9.94 13.00
N VAL A 189 0.70 -10.13 12.08
CA VAL A 189 0.50 -9.99 10.65
C VAL A 189 0.93 -11.30 10.01
N LEU A 190 -0.05 -12.01 9.44
CA LEU A 190 0.14 -13.28 8.75
C LEU A 190 -0.18 -13.07 7.27
N GLY A 191 0.68 -13.55 6.39
CA GLY A 191 0.36 -13.42 4.98
C GLY A 191 1.16 -14.35 4.07
N PHE A 192 0.89 -14.19 2.78
CA PHE A 192 1.36 -15.06 1.72
C PHE A 192 1.65 -14.23 0.47
N PRO A 193 2.50 -14.72 -0.45
CA PRO A 193 2.70 -14.05 -1.71
C PRO A 193 1.47 -14.21 -2.61
N ILE A 194 1.11 -13.14 -3.28
CA ILE A 194 0.13 -13.11 -4.37
C ILE A 194 0.71 -12.39 -5.58
N ALA A 195 0.00 -12.44 -6.69
CA ALA A 195 0.35 -11.74 -7.92
C ALA A 195 0.48 -10.23 -7.71
N GLY A 196 1.46 -9.62 -8.34
CA GLY A 196 1.63 -8.17 -8.39
C GLY A 196 0.54 -7.50 -9.24
N ARG A 197 0.61 -6.18 -9.32
CA ARG A 197 -0.35 -5.40 -10.11
C ARG A 197 -0.16 -5.65 -11.60
N SER A 198 1.09 -5.78 -12.05
CA SER A 198 1.45 -6.05 -13.45
C SER A 198 0.98 -7.42 -13.95
N ASP A 199 0.74 -8.39 -13.05
CA ASP A 199 0.18 -9.70 -13.41
C ASP A 199 -1.32 -9.65 -13.71
N ASP A 200 -1.98 -8.54 -13.37
CA ASP A 200 -3.39 -8.27 -13.65
C ASP A 200 -4.34 -9.41 -13.20
N ASP A 201 -4.13 -9.95 -12.01
CA ASP A 201 -4.92 -11.06 -11.41
C ASP A 201 -6.04 -10.54 -10.48
N PRO A 202 -7.33 -10.55 -10.90
CA PRO A 202 -8.43 -10.14 -10.03
C PRO A 202 -8.79 -11.20 -8.96
N ALA A 203 -8.32 -12.45 -9.11
CA ALA A 203 -8.67 -13.52 -8.20
C ALA A 203 -8.04 -13.33 -6.82
N SER A 204 -6.86 -12.73 -6.73
CA SER A 204 -6.19 -12.46 -5.46
C SER A 204 -6.94 -11.42 -4.62
N GLU A 205 -7.43 -10.34 -5.23
CA GLU A 205 -8.26 -9.33 -4.56
C GLU A 205 -9.60 -9.93 -4.10
N LEU A 206 -10.22 -10.71 -4.98
CA LEU A 206 -11.47 -11.39 -4.64
C LEU A 206 -11.29 -12.43 -3.52
N ALA A 207 -10.16 -13.15 -3.48
CA ALA A 207 -9.83 -14.07 -2.39
C ALA A 207 -9.73 -13.35 -1.04
N ALA A 208 -9.11 -12.18 -0.98
CA ALA A 208 -9.05 -11.37 0.24
C ALA A 208 -10.44 -10.91 0.69
N ALA A 209 -11.28 -10.46 -0.24
CA ALA A 209 -12.65 -10.06 0.04
C ALA A 209 -13.53 -11.25 0.49
N VAL A 210 -13.39 -12.41 -0.14
CA VAL A 210 -14.06 -13.65 0.29
C VAL A 210 -13.69 -13.99 1.73
N PHE A 211 -12.40 -13.92 2.06
CA PHE A 211 -11.90 -14.33 3.36
C PHE A 211 -12.22 -13.35 4.48
N GLY A 212 -12.06 -12.04 4.26
CA GLY A 212 -12.03 -11.05 5.35
C GLY A 212 -12.96 -9.86 5.23
N GLU A 213 -13.63 -9.62 4.09
CA GLU A 213 -14.44 -8.42 3.94
C GLU A 213 -15.86 -8.61 4.48
N GLY A 214 -16.24 -7.73 5.44
CA GLY A 214 -17.56 -7.72 6.07
C GLY A 214 -17.69 -8.67 7.27
N MET A 215 -18.66 -8.35 8.14
CA MET A 215 -18.85 -9.05 9.42
C MET A 215 -19.22 -10.54 9.26
N SER A 216 -19.83 -10.91 8.14
CA SER A 216 -20.19 -12.30 7.82
C SER A 216 -19.08 -13.08 7.12
N SER A 217 -17.89 -12.46 6.95
CA SER A 217 -16.73 -13.13 6.34
C SER A 217 -16.26 -14.32 7.19
N PRO A 218 -15.66 -15.34 6.60
CA PRO A 218 -15.09 -16.47 7.34
C PRO A 218 -14.16 -16.03 8.46
N LEU A 219 -13.32 -15.02 8.24
CA LEU A 219 -12.38 -14.46 9.21
C LEU A 219 -13.11 -13.91 10.45
N LEU A 220 -14.00 -12.93 10.28
CA LEU A 220 -14.65 -12.25 11.39
C LEU A 220 -15.72 -13.11 12.05
N SER A 221 -16.49 -13.87 11.28
CA SER A 221 -17.50 -14.77 11.81
C SER A 221 -16.90 -15.83 12.74
N GLU A 222 -15.73 -16.40 12.41
CA GLU A 222 -15.13 -17.43 13.25
C GLU A 222 -14.32 -16.83 14.41
N LEU A 223 -13.38 -15.90 14.11
CA LEU A 223 -12.47 -15.44 15.15
C LEU A 223 -13.11 -14.46 16.12
N ARG A 224 -13.98 -13.58 15.63
CA ARG A 224 -14.62 -12.55 16.46
C ARG A 224 -15.95 -13.02 17.03
N GLU A 225 -16.91 -13.40 16.16
CA GLU A 225 -18.28 -13.63 16.59
C GLU A 225 -18.44 -14.97 17.33
N ARG A 226 -17.83 -16.05 16.84
CA ARG A 226 -17.99 -17.38 17.44
C ARG A 226 -17.06 -17.63 18.61
N ARG A 227 -15.80 -17.18 18.51
CA ARG A 227 -14.76 -17.53 19.48
C ARG A 227 -14.31 -16.39 20.36
N GLY A 228 -14.58 -15.13 20.01
CA GLY A 228 -14.14 -13.97 20.78
C GLY A 228 -12.63 -13.87 20.94
N LEU A 229 -11.86 -14.35 19.95
CA LEU A 229 -10.39 -14.36 20.01
C LEU A 229 -9.82 -12.99 19.72
N VAL A 230 -10.48 -12.20 18.87
CA VAL A 230 -10.03 -10.90 18.42
C VAL A 230 -11.17 -9.89 18.51
N TYR A 231 -10.84 -8.64 18.81
CA TYR A 231 -11.79 -7.53 18.68
C TYR A 231 -11.86 -7.05 17.24
N HIS A 232 -10.69 -6.97 16.58
CA HIS A 232 -10.54 -6.58 15.20
C HIS A 232 -9.60 -7.55 14.48
N ALA A 233 -9.97 -7.90 13.26
CA ALA A 233 -9.10 -8.55 12.30
C ALA A 233 -9.46 -8.02 10.91
N SER A 234 -8.49 -7.90 10.05
CA SER A 234 -8.69 -7.52 8.66
C SER A 234 -7.95 -8.46 7.71
N CYS A 235 -8.38 -8.45 6.45
CA CYS A 235 -7.70 -9.16 5.39
C CYS A 235 -7.68 -8.29 4.13
N THR A 236 -6.49 -8.07 3.58
CA THR A 236 -6.28 -7.27 2.37
C THR A 236 -5.43 -8.01 1.34
N ALA A 237 -5.50 -7.56 0.11
CA ALA A 237 -4.59 -7.93 -0.97
C ALA A 237 -3.76 -6.69 -1.32
N ASP A 238 -2.59 -6.55 -0.72
CA ASP A 238 -1.70 -5.43 -0.96
C ASP A 238 -0.86 -5.73 -2.20
N ARG A 239 -1.08 -4.97 -3.26
CA ARG A 239 -0.48 -5.22 -4.57
C ARG A 239 0.38 -4.05 -4.98
N TYR A 240 1.66 -4.32 -5.15
CA TYR A 240 2.66 -3.44 -5.75
C TYR A 240 2.86 -3.85 -7.22
N ASP A 241 3.61 -3.08 -7.98
CA ASP A 241 3.81 -3.39 -9.40
C ASP A 241 4.35 -4.81 -9.63
N LEU A 242 5.42 -5.17 -8.94
CA LEU A 242 6.18 -6.40 -9.17
C LEU A 242 5.91 -7.52 -8.18
N CYS A 243 5.11 -7.29 -7.15
CA CYS A 243 4.81 -8.27 -6.11
C CYS A 243 3.49 -7.95 -5.41
N GLY A 244 2.98 -8.91 -4.65
CA GLY A 244 1.80 -8.69 -3.83
C GLY A 244 1.82 -9.56 -2.58
N GLN A 245 1.06 -9.14 -1.61
CA GLN A 245 0.90 -9.79 -0.31
C GLN A 245 -0.59 -9.97 0.00
N PHE A 246 -0.99 -11.19 0.32
CA PHE A 246 -2.25 -11.44 1.00
C PHE A 246 -2.00 -11.26 2.49
N VAL A 247 -2.61 -10.30 3.11
CA VAL A 247 -2.30 -9.88 4.47
C VAL A 247 -3.49 -10.09 5.38
N ILE A 248 -3.27 -10.76 6.50
CA ILE A 248 -4.23 -10.89 7.61
C ILE A 248 -3.59 -10.23 8.82
N GLU A 249 -4.23 -9.20 9.35
CA GLU A 249 -3.82 -8.58 10.62
C GLU A 249 -4.82 -8.90 11.73
N ALA A 250 -4.35 -9.03 12.94
CA ALA A 250 -5.19 -9.12 14.12
C ALA A 250 -4.41 -8.76 15.39
N SER A 251 -5.18 -8.35 16.40
CA SER A 251 -4.69 -8.15 17.77
C SER A 251 -5.36 -9.14 18.70
N VAL A 252 -4.58 -9.89 19.46
CA VAL A 252 -5.04 -11.02 20.24
C VAL A 252 -4.43 -11.02 21.66
N ALA A 253 -5.15 -11.53 22.64
CA ALA A 253 -4.58 -11.76 23.98
C ALA A 253 -3.43 -12.80 23.88
N PRO A 254 -2.31 -12.60 24.59
CA PRO A 254 -1.12 -13.43 24.44
C PRO A 254 -1.35 -14.95 24.67
N ASP A 255 -2.26 -15.30 25.55
CA ASP A 255 -2.66 -16.68 25.85
C ASP A 255 -3.56 -17.31 24.77
N LYS A 256 -4.15 -16.49 23.89
CA LYS A 256 -5.02 -16.90 22.78
C LYS A 256 -4.31 -16.97 21.42
N LEU A 257 -3.05 -16.58 21.34
CA LEU A 257 -2.29 -16.55 20.09
C LEU A 257 -2.28 -17.90 19.36
N ASP A 258 -1.94 -18.97 20.06
CA ASP A 258 -1.80 -20.32 19.47
C ASP A 258 -3.16 -20.84 18.96
N GLU A 259 -4.26 -20.50 19.65
CA GLU A 259 -5.63 -20.85 19.21
C GLU A 259 -6.00 -20.03 17.96
N CYS A 260 -5.75 -18.73 17.97
CA CYS A 260 -6.01 -17.83 16.84
C CYS A 260 -5.29 -18.30 15.57
N LEU A 261 -3.98 -18.60 15.65
CA LEU A 261 -3.21 -19.09 14.51
C LEU A 261 -3.73 -20.44 13.99
N ARG A 262 -4.10 -21.38 14.87
CA ARG A 262 -4.68 -22.67 14.44
C ARG A 262 -6.00 -22.46 13.68
N GLU A 263 -6.86 -21.60 14.16
CA GLU A 263 -8.14 -21.33 13.48
C GLU A 263 -7.94 -20.58 12.17
N LEU A 264 -7.04 -19.61 12.10
CA LEU A 264 -6.67 -18.95 10.84
C LEU A 264 -6.21 -19.96 9.79
N MET A 265 -5.28 -20.86 10.14
CA MET A 265 -4.78 -21.87 9.20
C MET A 265 -5.86 -22.86 8.77
N LYS A 266 -6.80 -23.23 9.66
CA LYS A 266 -7.96 -24.06 9.30
C LYS A 266 -8.89 -23.36 8.32
N LEU A 267 -9.17 -22.06 8.53
CA LEU A 267 -10.02 -21.27 7.64
C LEU A 267 -9.39 -21.15 6.25
N LEU A 268 -8.10 -20.86 6.18
CA LEU A 268 -7.36 -20.81 4.91
C LEU A 268 -7.37 -22.16 4.19
N ALA A 269 -7.13 -23.27 4.90
CA ALA A 269 -7.19 -24.61 4.34
C ALA A 269 -8.61 -24.98 3.85
N ARG A 270 -9.66 -24.50 4.52
CA ARG A 270 -11.05 -24.65 4.06
C ARG A 270 -11.29 -23.95 2.73
N GLN A 271 -10.84 -22.71 2.61
CA GLN A 271 -10.96 -21.94 1.36
C GLN A 271 -10.14 -22.57 0.21
N ALA A 272 -8.98 -23.11 0.50
CA ALA A 272 -8.17 -23.83 -0.49
C ALA A 272 -8.85 -25.12 -1.03
N ARG A 273 -9.69 -25.76 -0.22
CA ARG A 273 -10.48 -26.94 -0.65
C ARG A 273 -11.67 -26.52 -1.50
N ALA A 274 -12.44 -25.56 -1.03
CA ALA A 274 -13.62 -25.06 -1.74
C ALA A 274 -14.01 -23.68 -1.20
N THR A 275 -14.22 -22.73 -2.10
CA THR A 275 -14.87 -21.44 -1.81
C THR A 275 -16.38 -21.60 -1.99
N GLU A 276 -17.15 -21.23 -0.98
CA GLU A 276 -18.61 -21.31 -1.04
C GLU A 276 -19.21 -20.26 -1.99
N ALA A 277 -20.22 -20.64 -2.75
CA ALA A 277 -20.85 -19.75 -3.73
C ALA A 277 -21.43 -18.47 -3.09
N MET A 278 -21.95 -18.57 -1.88
CA MET A 278 -22.50 -17.43 -1.13
C MET A 278 -21.38 -16.43 -0.75
N ASP A 279 -20.23 -16.91 -0.28
CA ASP A 279 -19.09 -16.07 0.07
C ASP A 279 -18.52 -15.38 -1.16
N LEU A 280 -18.43 -16.09 -2.29
CA LEU A 280 -17.99 -15.53 -3.56
C LEU A 280 -18.95 -14.42 -4.04
N GLN A 281 -20.26 -14.67 -4.01
CA GLN A 281 -21.23 -13.68 -4.44
C GLN A 281 -21.23 -12.44 -3.55
N ARG A 282 -21.12 -12.63 -2.23
CA ARG A 282 -20.98 -11.54 -1.25
C ARG A 282 -19.76 -10.68 -1.57
N ALA A 283 -18.60 -11.30 -1.75
CA ALA A 283 -17.35 -10.60 -2.04
C ALA A 283 -17.39 -9.83 -3.37
N ARG A 284 -17.94 -10.43 -4.43
CA ARG A 284 -18.16 -9.75 -5.71
C ARG A 284 -19.02 -8.49 -5.55
N ASN A 285 -20.13 -8.60 -4.87
CA ASN A 285 -21.02 -7.47 -4.66
C ASN A 285 -20.34 -6.34 -3.88
N GLN A 286 -19.54 -6.68 -2.85
CA GLN A 286 -18.79 -5.71 -2.06
C GLN A 286 -17.71 -5.00 -2.89
N LEU A 287 -16.93 -5.74 -3.67
CA LEU A 287 -15.92 -5.17 -4.56
C LEU A 287 -16.55 -4.34 -5.68
N ALA A 288 -17.65 -4.81 -6.28
CA ALA A 288 -18.38 -4.04 -7.30
C ALA A 288 -18.89 -2.71 -6.74
N VAL A 289 -19.48 -2.71 -5.55
CA VAL A 289 -19.94 -1.48 -4.87
C VAL A 289 -18.75 -0.57 -4.53
N ARG A 290 -17.62 -1.11 -4.12
CA ARG A 290 -16.38 -0.34 -3.90
C ARG A 290 -15.95 0.36 -5.18
N LEU A 291 -15.81 -0.36 -6.29
CA LEU A 291 -15.47 0.21 -7.61
C LEU A 291 -16.45 1.30 -8.06
N LEU A 292 -17.75 1.12 -7.80
CA LEU A 292 -18.77 2.13 -8.11
C LEU A 292 -18.60 3.40 -7.27
N ARG A 293 -18.37 3.25 -5.95
CA ARG A 293 -18.17 4.38 -5.03
C ARG A 293 -16.87 5.14 -5.30
N ASP A 294 -15.80 4.45 -5.70
CA ASP A 294 -14.50 5.06 -6.01
C ASP A 294 -14.59 5.93 -7.27
N ARG A 295 -15.54 5.64 -8.17
CA ARG A 295 -15.84 6.51 -9.30
C ARG A 295 -16.32 7.91 -8.90
N ASP A 296 -17.06 8.03 -7.82
CA ASP A 296 -17.59 9.30 -7.33
C ASP A 296 -16.52 10.12 -6.58
N ARG A 297 -15.33 9.53 -6.42
CA ARG A 297 -14.19 10.15 -5.74
C ARG A 297 -13.06 10.42 -6.74
N PRO A 298 -12.88 11.67 -7.17
CA PRO A 298 -11.82 12.01 -8.14
C PRO A 298 -10.42 11.52 -7.73
N ALA A 299 -10.11 11.59 -6.44
CA ALA A 299 -8.81 11.14 -5.91
C ALA A 299 -8.56 9.64 -6.18
N GLN A 300 -9.51 8.76 -5.85
CA GLN A 300 -9.40 7.32 -6.09
C GLN A 300 -9.33 7.00 -7.59
N ARG A 301 -10.07 7.75 -8.40
CA ARG A 301 -10.00 7.61 -9.87
C ARG A 301 -8.61 7.96 -10.41
N MET A 302 -8.01 9.05 -9.93
CA MET A 302 -6.66 9.46 -10.33
C MET A 302 -5.64 8.44 -9.90
N GLU A 303 -5.70 8.00 -8.66
CA GLU A 303 -4.82 6.98 -8.09
C GLU A 303 -4.87 5.69 -8.91
N GLN A 304 -6.07 5.14 -9.10
CA GLN A 304 -6.24 3.90 -9.87
C GLN A 304 -5.76 4.04 -11.30
N ALA A 305 -6.03 5.18 -11.96
CA ALA A 305 -5.59 5.42 -13.33
C ALA A 305 -4.06 5.52 -13.44
N ALA A 306 -3.40 6.18 -12.48
CA ALA A 306 -1.95 6.25 -12.43
C ALA A 306 -1.31 4.88 -12.23
N LEU A 307 -1.82 4.10 -11.28
CA LEU A 307 -1.35 2.74 -11.00
C LEU A 307 -1.58 1.80 -12.17
N ASP A 308 -2.72 1.91 -12.87
CA ASP A 308 -2.99 1.15 -14.09
C ASP A 308 -2.01 1.51 -15.22
N LEU A 309 -1.68 2.79 -15.39
CA LEU A 309 -0.71 3.24 -16.39
C LEU A 309 0.70 2.71 -16.11
N PHE A 310 1.15 2.76 -14.86
CA PHE A 310 2.46 2.22 -14.47
C PHE A 310 2.53 0.71 -14.68
N ALA A 311 1.52 -0.03 -14.20
CA ALA A 311 1.55 -1.48 -14.19
C ALA A 311 1.20 -2.11 -15.55
N LEU A 312 0.27 -1.50 -16.32
CA LEU A 312 -0.33 -2.10 -17.51
C LEU A 312 -0.14 -1.29 -18.79
N GLY A 313 0.41 -0.08 -18.70
CA GLY A 313 0.54 0.86 -19.82
C GLY A 313 -0.80 1.42 -20.33
N ARG A 314 -1.91 1.15 -19.66
CA ARG A 314 -3.26 1.63 -20.02
C ARG A 314 -4.17 1.75 -18.81
N VAL A 315 -5.13 2.63 -18.87
CA VAL A 315 -6.20 2.73 -17.87
C VAL A 315 -7.29 1.71 -18.22
N ARG A 316 -7.70 0.89 -17.26
CA ARG A 316 -8.78 -0.08 -17.41
C ARG A 316 -10.14 0.60 -17.26
N PRO A 317 -11.04 0.46 -18.25
CA PRO A 317 -12.43 0.88 -18.08
C PRO A 317 -13.11 0.15 -16.91
N ARG A 318 -14.01 0.84 -16.22
CA ARG A 318 -14.75 0.25 -15.10
C ARG A 318 -15.48 -1.04 -15.49
N ASP A 319 -16.16 -1.04 -16.64
CA ASP A 319 -16.96 -2.18 -17.07
C ASP A 319 -16.09 -3.40 -17.36
N GLU A 320 -14.83 -3.18 -17.81
CA GLU A 320 -13.81 -4.23 -17.89
C GLU A 320 -13.46 -4.77 -16.52
N GLN A 321 -13.22 -3.89 -15.54
CA GLN A 321 -12.88 -4.30 -14.17
C GLN A 321 -14.01 -5.12 -13.53
N LEU A 322 -15.26 -4.69 -13.67
CA LEU A 322 -16.43 -5.42 -13.18
C LEU A 322 -16.59 -6.79 -13.89
N ALA A 323 -16.49 -6.83 -15.22
CA ALA A 323 -16.59 -8.08 -15.96
C ALA A 323 -15.50 -9.08 -15.57
N ARG A 324 -14.30 -8.61 -15.26
CA ARG A 324 -13.19 -9.45 -14.79
C ARG A 324 -13.44 -10.03 -13.41
N LEU A 325 -13.98 -9.25 -12.48
CA LEU A 325 -14.40 -9.75 -11.16
C LEU A 325 -15.48 -10.82 -11.30
N ASP A 326 -16.46 -10.60 -12.18
CA ASP A 326 -17.54 -11.55 -12.42
C ASP A 326 -17.06 -12.84 -13.07
N ALA A 327 -16.02 -12.79 -13.88
CA ALA A 327 -15.43 -13.95 -14.54
C ALA A 327 -14.65 -14.89 -13.59
N VAL A 328 -14.22 -14.42 -12.41
CA VAL A 328 -13.48 -15.26 -11.46
C VAL A 328 -14.39 -16.33 -10.86
N SER A 329 -14.10 -17.59 -11.07
CA SER A 329 -14.86 -18.71 -10.51
C SER A 329 -14.48 -19.02 -9.04
N ALA A 330 -15.33 -19.77 -8.32
CA ALA A 330 -15.01 -20.28 -7.01
C ALA A 330 -13.74 -21.15 -7.02
N ALA A 331 -13.54 -21.94 -8.07
CA ALA A 331 -12.32 -22.72 -8.26
C ALA A 331 -11.09 -21.82 -8.45
N GLY A 332 -11.24 -20.69 -9.15
CA GLY A 332 -10.17 -19.68 -9.30
C GLY A 332 -9.74 -19.09 -7.96
N VAL A 333 -10.72 -18.72 -7.11
CA VAL A 333 -10.45 -18.24 -5.73
C VAL A 333 -9.77 -19.31 -4.90
N SER A 334 -10.28 -20.56 -4.90
CA SER A 334 -9.66 -21.66 -4.15
C SER A 334 -8.23 -21.93 -4.62
N ALA A 335 -7.94 -21.80 -5.93
CA ALA A 335 -6.59 -21.95 -6.46
C ALA A 335 -5.61 -20.85 -5.94
N VAL A 336 -6.10 -19.64 -5.65
CA VAL A 336 -5.27 -18.62 -4.95
C VAL A 336 -4.84 -19.15 -3.58
N PHE A 337 -5.78 -19.61 -2.76
CA PHE A 337 -5.47 -20.14 -1.43
C PHE A 337 -4.56 -21.38 -1.49
N GLN A 338 -4.70 -22.22 -2.51
CA GLN A 338 -3.80 -23.38 -2.71
C GLN A 338 -2.36 -22.92 -2.99
N ARG A 339 -2.18 -21.96 -3.91
CA ARG A 339 -0.85 -21.39 -4.20
C ARG A 339 -0.23 -20.72 -2.97
N MET A 340 -1.02 -19.95 -2.22
CA MET A 340 -0.59 -19.31 -0.98
C MET A 340 -0.07 -20.32 0.05
N LEU A 341 -0.86 -21.34 0.33
CA LEU A 341 -0.48 -22.38 1.31
C LEU A 341 0.75 -23.20 0.85
N ALA A 342 0.87 -23.45 -0.47
CA ALA A 342 2.05 -24.13 -1.03
C ALA A 342 3.33 -23.29 -0.93
N ALA A 343 3.22 -21.97 -1.05
CA ALA A 343 4.35 -21.04 -0.91
C ALA A 343 4.83 -20.93 0.55
N GLY A 344 3.98 -21.27 1.51
CA GLY A 344 4.24 -21.11 2.94
C GLY A 344 3.98 -19.67 3.43
N ALA A 345 3.79 -19.54 4.74
CA ALA A 345 3.42 -18.28 5.36
C ALA A 345 4.62 -17.41 5.75
N ALA A 346 4.45 -16.10 5.65
CA ALA A 346 5.20 -15.11 6.42
C ALA A 346 4.35 -14.71 7.63
N LEU A 347 4.96 -14.66 8.81
CA LEU A 347 4.29 -14.27 10.05
C LEU A 347 5.16 -13.32 10.85
N ALA A 348 4.58 -12.22 11.28
CA ALA A 348 5.19 -11.33 12.25
C ALA A 348 4.37 -11.27 13.54
N LEU A 349 5.05 -11.18 14.67
CA LEU A 349 4.46 -11.00 15.99
C LEU A 349 5.14 -9.82 16.67
N ALA A 350 4.37 -8.85 17.17
CA ALA A 350 4.91 -7.74 17.92
C ALA A 350 4.07 -7.45 19.18
N GLY A 351 4.61 -6.68 20.11
CA GLY A 351 3.93 -6.35 21.35
C GLY A 351 4.24 -7.32 22.49
N HIS A 352 3.21 -7.87 23.14
CA HIS A 352 3.39 -8.88 24.21
C HIS A 352 3.66 -10.26 23.59
N VAL A 353 4.90 -10.50 23.20
CA VAL A 353 5.34 -11.81 22.68
C VAL A 353 5.95 -12.62 23.81
N GLY A 354 5.28 -13.71 24.20
CA GLY A 354 5.75 -14.62 25.25
C GLY A 354 6.96 -15.46 24.82
N SER A 355 7.68 -16.01 25.79
CA SER A 355 8.80 -16.94 25.52
C SER A 355 8.34 -18.15 24.69
N GLY A 356 9.09 -18.51 23.66
CA GLY A 356 8.79 -19.62 22.75
C GLY A 356 7.58 -19.41 21.83
N ALA A 357 6.93 -18.24 21.85
CA ALA A 357 5.76 -17.97 21.01
C ALA A 357 6.10 -18.06 19.51
N ALA A 358 7.26 -17.53 19.10
CA ALA A 358 7.69 -17.58 17.71
C ALA A 358 7.95 -19.02 17.21
N GLU A 359 8.52 -19.90 18.04
CA GLU A 359 8.74 -21.31 17.70
C GLU A 359 7.42 -22.07 17.57
N ARG A 360 6.48 -21.88 18.52
CA ARG A 360 5.15 -22.48 18.43
C ARG A 360 4.39 -21.98 17.21
N ALA A 361 4.41 -20.67 16.97
CA ALA A 361 3.81 -20.05 15.80
C ALA A 361 4.39 -20.61 14.50
N ARG A 362 5.72 -20.79 14.41
CA ARG A 362 6.37 -21.40 13.25
C ARG A 362 5.89 -22.83 13.00
N ALA A 363 5.66 -23.60 14.05
CA ALA A 363 5.11 -24.95 13.90
C ALA A 363 3.65 -24.93 13.41
N LEU A 364 2.85 -23.94 13.83
CA LEU A 364 1.44 -23.82 13.48
C LEU A 364 1.19 -23.34 12.04
N VAL A 365 2.07 -22.48 11.51
CA VAL A 365 1.90 -21.90 10.17
C VAL A 365 2.67 -22.63 9.06
N ARG A 366 3.37 -23.72 9.39
CA ARG A 366 4.01 -24.58 8.38
C ARG A 366 2.95 -25.23 7.49
N PRO A 367 3.21 -25.36 6.17
CA PRO A 367 2.37 -26.20 5.32
C PRO A 367 2.24 -27.59 5.92
N ALA A 368 1.05 -28.16 5.90
CA ALA A 368 0.90 -29.60 6.17
C ALA A 368 1.68 -30.36 5.10
N ALA A 369 2.57 -31.25 5.54
CA ALA A 369 3.40 -32.09 4.68
C ALA A 369 2.55 -33.02 3.79
#